data_f06672bb41ac16e96cfacc28db852e7d
#
_entry.id   f06672bb41ac16e96cfacc28db852e7d
#
_cell.length_a   1.000
_cell.length_b   1.000
_cell.length_c   1.000
_cell.angle_alpha   90.00
_cell.angle_beta   90.00
_cell.angle_gamma   90.00
#
_symmetry.space_group_name_H-M   'P 1'
#
loop_
_entity.id
_entity.type
_entity.pdbx_description
1 polymer ?
#
loop_
_entity_poly.entity_id
_entity_poly.type
_entity_poly.pdbx_seq_one_letter_code
_entity_poly.pdbx_strand_id
1 'polypeptide(L)'
;AQFRRQRQMCIRDREYGWINFRMRAMIMSFASYNLWQPWQKTSPLLAKLFVDYEPGIHISQVQMQSGVTGINLPRIYSVSKQSMDHDINANWIKRVIPELQSSDSESIHYANLGKQYIEPITDLRKSSKAAREKIWSIRSDVKFKNIAKKVYLKHGSRMRRRTA
;
A
#
# COMPACT_ATOMS: atom_id res chain seq x y z
N ALA A 1 -12.76 7.08 2.75
CA ALA A 1 -11.74 7.39 3.76
C ALA A 1 -10.36 6.90 3.36
N GLN A 2 -10.33 5.82 2.65
CA GLN A 2 -9.10 5.26 2.13
C GLN A 2 -8.59 5.99 0.92
N PHE A 3 -9.50 6.40 0.08
CA PHE A 3 -9.25 7.38 -0.95
C PHE A 3 -8.74 8.70 -0.39
N ARG A 4 -9.10 9.05 0.82
CA ARG A 4 -8.69 10.30 1.44
C ARG A 4 -7.23 10.35 1.80
N ARG A 5 -6.71 9.31 2.41
CA ARG A 5 -5.28 9.26 2.71
C ARG A 5 -4.46 9.10 1.43
N GLN A 6 -4.98 8.35 0.47
CA GLN A 6 -4.38 8.28 -0.86
C GLN A 6 -4.59 9.56 -1.63
N ARG A 7 -5.77 10.19 -1.57
CA ARG A 7 -5.98 11.53 -2.13
C ARG A 7 -5.04 12.54 -1.50
N GLN A 8 -4.81 12.50 -0.20
CA GLN A 8 -3.83 13.36 0.49
C GLN A 8 -2.41 13.08 0.02
N MET A 9 -2.04 11.82 -0.07
CA MET A 9 -0.74 11.43 -0.59
C MET A 9 -0.61 11.84 -2.05
N CYS A 10 -1.67 11.65 -2.86
CA CYS A 10 -1.71 12.07 -4.26
C CYS A 10 -1.74 13.59 -4.43
N ILE A 11 -2.44 14.34 -3.57
CA ILE A 11 -2.43 15.81 -3.58
C ILE A 11 -1.03 16.30 -3.25
N ARG A 12 -0.45 15.85 -2.15
CA ARG A 12 0.91 16.22 -1.76
C ARG A 12 1.94 15.83 -2.82
N ASP A 13 1.79 14.66 -3.40
CA ASP A 13 2.66 14.16 -4.44
C ASP A 13 2.57 15.01 -5.72
N ARG A 14 1.36 15.43 -6.10
CA ARG A 14 1.13 16.33 -7.24
C ARG A 14 1.62 17.76 -6.98
N GLU A 15 1.45 18.27 -5.76
CA GLU A 15 1.85 19.62 -5.41
C GLU A 15 3.35 19.76 -5.17
N TYR A 16 3.96 18.76 -4.53
CA TYR A 16 5.36 18.81 -4.11
C TYR A 16 6.26 17.79 -4.81
N GLY A 17 5.67 16.81 -5.50
CA GLY A 17 6.40 15.74 -6.18
C GLY A 17 7.20 14.82 -5.25
N TRP A 18 7.01 14.95 -3.92
CA TRP A 18 7.75 14.19 -2.93
C TRP A 18 6.88 13.68 -1.78
N ILE A 19 6.96 12.39 -1.52
CA ILE A 19 6.42 11.73 -0.33
C ILE A 19 7.44 10.74 0.22
N ASN A 20 7.39 10.49 1.53
CA ASN A 20 8.32 9.57 2.14
C ASN A 20 8.11 8.13 1.65
N PHE A 21 9.17 7.33 1.77
CA PHE A 21 9.21 5.96 1.26
C PHE A 21 8.10 5.05 1.82
N ARG A 22 7.77 5.18 3.09
CA ARG A 22 6.68 4.39 3.71
C ARG A 22 5.32 4.68 3.07
N MET A 23 5.05 5.94 2.77
CA MET A 23 3.80 6.32 2.11
C MET A 23 3.73 5.76 0.68
N ARG A 24 4.84 5.76 -0.06
CA ARG A 24 4.91 5.11 -1.39
C ARG A 24 4.60 3.62 -1.30
N ALA A 25 5.18 2.93 -0.30
CA ALA A 25 4.89 1.52 -0.04
C ALA A 25 3.42 1.27 0.29
N MET A 26 2.79 2.15 1.06
CA MET A 26 1.36 2.05 1.41
C MET A 26 0.45 2.28 0.22
N ILE A 27 0.75 3.26 -0.65
CA ILE A 27 0.00 3.49 -1.90
C ILE A 27 0.08 2.25 -2.78
N MET A 28 1.26 1.69 -2.96
CA MET A 28 1.46 0.52 -3.79
C MET A 28 0.77 -0.72 -3.23
N SER A 29 0.86 -0.93 -1.92
CA SER A 29 0.14 -2.00 -1.23
C SER A 29 -1.38 -1.89 -1.40
N PHE A 30 -1.92 -0.68 -1.23
CA PHE A 30 -3.35 -0.45 -1.43
C PHE A 30 -3.78 -0.70 -2.88
N ALA A 31 -3.06 -0.18 -3.86
CA ALA A 31 -3.36 -0.40 -5.27
C ALA A 31 -3.35 -1.89 -5.61
N SER A 32 -2.38 -2.64 -5.10
CA SER A 32 -2.21 -4.06 -5.42
C SER A 32 -3.20 -4.96 -4.68
N TYR A 33 -3.52 -4.69 -3.41
CA TYR A 33 -4.31 -5.60 -2.58
C TYR A 33 -5.76 -5.15 -2.38
N ASN A 34 -5.99 -3.87 -2.15
CA ASN A 34 -7.34 -3.38 -1.92
C ASN A 34 -8.08 -3.09 -3.22
N LEU A 35 -7.39 -2.53 -4.21
CA LEU A 35 -7.95 -2.28 -5.54
C LEU A 35 -7.70 -3.42 -6.53
N TRP A 36 -6.88 -4.40 -6.16
CA TRP A 36 -6.51 -5.55 -6.98
C TRP A 36 -5.97 -5.16 -8.37
N GLN A 37 -5.17 -4.08 -8.41
CA GLN A 37 -4.58 -3.61 -9.67
C GLN A 37 -3.20 -4.23 -9.92
N PRO A 38 -2.88 -4.62 -11.16
CA PRO A 38 -1.57 -5.13 -11.50
C PRO A 38 -0.52 -4.02 -11.38
N TRP A 39 0.61 -4.32 -10.76
CA TRP A 39 1.69 -3.37 -10.53
C TRP A 39 2.24 -2.74 -11.81
N GLN A 40 2.19 -3.45 -12.94
CA GLN A 40 2.63 -2.96 -14.24
C GLN A 40 1.82 -1.76 -14.74
N LYS A 41 0.55 -1.64 -14.31
CA LYS A 41 -0.30 -0.48 -14.61
C LYS A 41 -0.11 0.65 -13.62
N THR A 42 0.09 0.33 -12.34
CA THR A 42 0.18 1.34 -11.28
C THR A 42 1.57 1.94 -11.15
N SER A 43 2.63 1.16 -11.38
CA SER A 43 4.02 1.61 -11.29
C SER A 43 4.35 2.81 -12.18
N PRO A 44 4.01 2.83 -13.48
CA PRO A 44 4.30 3.99 -14.34
C PRO A 44 3.56 5.27 -13.91
N LEU A 45 2.34 5.12 -13.35
CA LEU A 45 1.58 6.27 -12.83
C LEU A 45 2.27 6.91 -11.64
N LEU A 46 2.77 6.08 -10.71
CA LEU A 46 3.52 6.55 -9.55
C LEU A 46 4.89 7.12 -9.94
N ALA A 47 5.58 6.49 -10.89
CA ALA A 47 6.87 6.95 -11.38
C ALA A 47 6.82 8.38 -11.93
N LYS A 48 5.75 8.75 -12.62
CA LYS A 48 5.54 10.10 -13.17
C LYS A 48 5.35 11.19 -12.11
N LEU A 49 4.98 10.80 -10.90
CA LEU A 49 4.67 11.74 -9.82
C LEU A 49 5.89 12.03 -8.91
N PHE A 50 6.93 11.19 -8.93
CA PHE A 50 8.05 11.32 -8.02
C PHE A 50 9.21 12.10 -8.66
N VAL A 51 9.55 13.25 -8.09
CA VAL A 51 10.68 14.08 -8.55
C VAL A 51 12.03 13.38 -8.35
N ASP A 52 12.12 12.48 -7.39
CA ASP A 52 13.29 11.67 -7.05
C ASP A 52 13.17 10.23 -7.58
N TYR A 53 12.54 10.08 -8.76
CA TYR A 53 12.38 8.77 -9.37
C TYR A 53 13.73 8.16 -9.75
N GLU A 54 13.97 6.95 -9.25
CA GLU A 54 15.11 6.12 -9.60
C GLU A 54 14.60 4.70 -9.96
N PRO A 55 14.80 4.22 -11.21
CA PRO A 55 14.20 2.97 -11.70
C PRO A 55 14.56 1.74 -10.88
N GLY A 56 15.82 1.61 -10.47
CA GLY A 56 16.31 0.45 -9.72
C GLY A 56 15.65 0.33 -8.34
N ILE A 57 15.42 1.45 -7.67
CA ILE A 57 14.73 1.49 -6.38
C ILE A 57 13.22 1.34 -6.59
N HIS A 58 12.64 2.12 -7.50
CA HIS A 58 11.19 2.16 -7.70
C HIS A 58 10.62 0.80 -8.10
N ILE A 59 11.16 0.18 -9.15
CA ILE A 59 10.61 -1.08 -9.69
C ILE A 59 10.77 -2.21 -8.67
N SER A 60 11.94 -2.32 -8.03
CA SER A 60 12.16 -3.36 -7.02
C SER A 60 11.21 -3.23 -5.83
N GLN A 61 10.95 -2.01 -5.37
CA GLN A 61 10.02 -1.74 -4.28
C GLN A 61 8.56 -1.97 -4.67
N VAL A 62 8.16 -1.57 -5.87
CA VAL A 62 6.82 -1.83 -6.40
C VAL A 62 6.55 -3.33 -6.45
N GLN A 63 7.49 -4.12 -6.98
CA GLN A 63 7.37 -5.58 -7.04
C GLN A 63 7.33 -6.20 -5.64
N MET A 64 8.14 -5.72 -4.71
CA MET A 64 8.13 -6.20 -3.34
C MET A 64 6.79 -5.90 -2.64
N GLN A 65 6.28 -4.69 -2.78
CA GLN A 65 5.01 -4.26 -2.16
C GLN A 65 3.79 -4.93 -2.79
N SER A 66 3.84 -5.28 -4.06
CA SER A 66 2.78 -6.06 -4.74
C SER A 66 2.88 -7.57 -4.51
N GLY A 67 3.92 -8.04 -3.80
CA GLY A 67 4.05 -9.44 -3.39
C GLY A 67 4.46 -10.41 -4.50
N VAL A 68 5.01 -9.91 -5.62
CA VAL A 68 5.35 -10.74 -6.79
C VAL A 68 6.80 -11.25 -6.82
N THR A 69 7.64 -10.80 -5.88
CA THR A 69 9.06 -11.18 -5.85
C THR A 69 9.33 -12.63 -5.47
N GLY A 70 8.38 -13.32 -4.83
CA GLY A 70 8.56 -14.67 -4.32
C GLY A 70 9.46 -14.81 -3.08
N ILE A 71 10.23 -13.77 -2.75
CA ILE A 71 11.19 -13.76 -1.62
C ILE A 71 10.52 -13.24 -0.35
N ASN A 72 9.83 -12.12 -0.46
CA ASN A 72 9.22 -11.44 0.69
C ASN A 72 7.78 -11.90 0.91
N LEU A 73 7.36 -11.87 2.18
CA LEU A 73 5.95 -12.04 2.52
C LEU A 73 5.17 -10.79 2.11
N PRO A 74 3.96 -10.96 1.55
CA PRO A 74 3.09 -9.85 1.21
C PRO A 74 2.77 -9.00 2.43
N ARG A 75 2.89 -7.68 2.31
CA ARG A 75 2.57 -6.72 3.36
C ARG A 75 1.32 -5.95 2.99
N ILE A 76 0.18 -6.34 3.56
CA ILE A 76 -1.08 -5.64 3.40
C ILE A 76 -1.21 -4.64 4.53
N TYR A 77 -1.03 -3.36 4.25
CA TYR A 77 -1.12 -2.30 5.25
C TYR A 77 -2.58 -2.02 5.61
N SER A 78 -2.86 -1.93 6.90
CA SER A 78 -4.14 -1.41 7.38
C SER A 78 -4.13 0.11 7.29
N VAL A 79 -4.87 0.67 6.33
CA VAL A 79 -4.92 2.11 6.10
C VAL A 79 -5.49 2.85 7.31
N SER A 80 -6.57 2.36 7.91
CA SER A 80 -7.18 2.97 9.10
C SER A 80 -6.21 2.97 10.29
N LYS A 81 -5.54 1.83 10.56
CA LYS A 81 -4.55 1.77 11.64
C LYS A 81 -3.41 2.76 11.40
N GLN A 82 -2.83 2.77 10.20
CA GLN A 82 -1.75 3.71 9.87
C GLN A 82 -2.22 5.17 9.95
N SER A 83 -3.49 5.43 9.67
CA SER A 83 -4.08 6.75 9.83
C SER A 83 -4.10 7.18 11.29
N MET A 84 -4.59 6.33 12.18
CA MET A 84 -4.62 6.60 13.61
C MET A 84 -3.22 6.72 14.21
N ASP A 85 -2.31 5.80 13.86
CA ASP A 85 -0.95 5.78 14.40
C ASP A 85 -0.13 7.06 14.08
N HIS A 86 -0.44 7.75 12.98
CA HIS A 86 0.34 8.89 12.50
C HIS A 86 -0.38 10.24 12.52
N ASP A 87 -1.69 10.26 12.70
CA ASP A 87 -2.51 11.49 12.73
C ASP A 87 -3.80 11.24 13.52
N ILE A 88 -3.67 10.91 14.81
CA ILE A 88 -4.78 10.46 15.65
C ILE A 88 -5.96 11.42 15.66
N ASN A 89 -5.69 12.72 15.64
CA ASN A 89 -6.71 13.79 15.62
C ASN A 89 -7.11 14.19 14.19
N ALA A 90 -6.60 13.52 13.17
CA ALA A 90 -6.82 13.85 11.76
C ALA A 90 -6.48 15.30 11.38
N ASN A 91 -5.57 15.94 12.11
CA ASN A 91 -5.22 17.35 11.91
C ASN A 91 -4.59 17.59 10.54
N TRP A 92 -3.67 16.73 10.13
CA TRP A 92 -3.06 16.82 8.81
C TRP A 92 -4.06 16.50 7.71
N ILE A 93 -4.94 15.51 7.96
CA ILE A 93 -6.00 15.13 7.02
C ILE A 93 -6.95 16.31 6.77
N LYS A 94 -7.40 16.97 7.82
CA LYS A 94 -8.28 18.13 7.74
C LYS A 94 -7.63 19.32 7.03
N ARG A 95 -6.32 19.52 7.22
CA ARG A 95 -5.57 20.57 6.53
C ARG A 95 -5.50 20.37 5.03
N VAL A 96 -5.30 19.13 4.59
CA VAL A 96 -5.14 18.78 3.17
C VAL A 96 -6.47 18.57 2.45
N ILE A 97 -7.54 18.24 3.19
CA ILE A 97 -8.89 18.06 2.66
C ILE A 97 -9.84 18.98 3.45
N PRO A 98 -10.03 20.22 2.98
CA PRO A 98 -10.85 21.20 3.70
C PRO A 98 -12.29 20.75 3.95
N GLU A 99 -12.84 19.91 3.06
CA GLU A 99 -14.19 19.35 3.19
C GLU A 99 -14.38 18.50 4.45
N LEU A 100 -13.28 18.10 5.10
CA LEU A 100 -13.29 17.28 6.31
C LEU A 100 -13.07 18.05 7.60
N GLN A 101 -12.92 19.36 7.55
CA GLN A 101 -12.61 20.16 8.73
C GLN A 101 -13.65 19.99 9.86
N SER A 102 -14.94 19.90 9.50
CA SER A 102 -16.05 19.72 10.45
C SER A 102 -16.29 18.27 10.88
N SER A 103 -15.61 17.29 10.25
CA SER A 103 -15.82 15.88 10.56
C SER A 103 -15.03 15.46 11.80
N ASP A 104 -15.57 14.52 12.58
CA ASP A 104 -14.83 13.94 13.69
C ASP A 104 -13.68 13.04 13.20
N SER A 105 -12.65 12.87 14.01
CA SER A 105 -11.46 12.13 13.64
C SER A 105 -11.72 10.62 13.45
N GLU A 106 -12.61 10.05 14.25
CA GLU A 106 -12.95 8.64 14.15
C GLU A 106 -13.65 8.32 12.83
N SER A 107 -14.66 9.10 12.47
CA SER A 107 -15.34 8.99 11.16
C SER A 107 -14.37 9.16 9.99
N ILE A 108 -13.38 10.05 10.12
CA ILE A 108 -12.32 10.22 9.13
C ILE A 108 -11.46 8.96 9.02
N HIS A 109 -11.03 8.36 10.12
CA HIS A 109 -10.15 7.18 10.10
C HIS A 109 -10.84 5.93 9.59
N TYR A 110 -12.12 5.75 9.91
CA TYR A 110 -12.91 4.59 9.51
C TYR A 110 -13.74 4.78 8.24
N ALA A 111 -13.74 5.96 7.65
CA ALA A 111 -14.51 6.27 6.44
C ALA A 111 -16.01 6.32 6.62
N ASN A 112 -16.47 6.50 7.79
CA ASN A 112 -17.90 6.55 8.07
C ASN A 112 -18.41 8.00 8.04
N LEU A 113 -18.49 8.60 6.86
CA LEU A 113 -18.82 10.02 6.69
C LEU A 113 -20.15 10.23 5.99
N GLY A 114 -20.85 9.15 5.67
CA GLY A 114 -22.17 9.21 5.03
C GLY A 114 -22.14 10.11 3.78
N LYS A 115 -23.19 10.92 3.61
CA LYS A 115 -23.33 11.84 2.47
C LYS A 115 -22.38 13.06 2.50
N GLN A 116 -21.63 13.26 3.58
CA GLN A 116 -20.74 14.42 3.73
C GLN A 116 -19.50 14.34 2.84
N TYR A 117 -19.22 13.19 2.26
CA TYR A 117 -18.07 13.02 1.39
C TYR A 117 -18.29 11.85 0.40
N ILE A 118 -17.39 11.75 -0.60
CA ILE A 118 -17.39 10.70 -1.62
C ILE A 118 -17.38 9.31 -0.96
N GLU A 119 -18.28 8.44 -1.37
CA GLU A 119 -18.33 7.07 -0.89
C GLU A 119 -17.05 6.29 -1.24
N PRO A 120 -16.58 5.39 -0.34
CA PRO A 120 -15.46 4.53 -0.63
C PRO A 120 -15.77 3.58 -1.79
N ILE A 121 -14.87 3.47 -2.78
CA ILE A 121 -15.02 2.51 -3.89
C ILE A 121 -14.76 1.06 -3.47
N THR A 122 -14.24 0.83 -2.28
CA THR A 122 -13.97 -0.51 -1.76
C THR A 122 -14.05 -0.55 -0.25
N ASP A 123 -14.59 -1.63 0.27
CA ASP A 123 -14.52 -1.96 1.69
C ASP A 123 -13.13 -2.52 2.02
N LEU A 124 -12.39 -1.86 2.92
CA LEU A 124 -11.02 -2.27 3.28
C LEU A 124 -10.94 -3.61 3.95
N ARG A 125 -11.85 -3.90 4.85
CA ARG A 125 -11.82 -5.16 5.57
C ARG A 125 -12.04 -6.32 4.62
N LYS A 126 -13.08 -6.21 3.78
CA LYS A 126 -13.42 -7.23 2.78
C LYS A 126 -12.34 -7.38 1.73
N SER A 127 -11.85 -6.28 1.16
CA SER A 127 -10.81 -6.31 0.12
C SER A 127 -9.48 -6.85 0.65
N SER A 128 -9.06 -6.42 1.85
CA SER A 128 -7.83 -6.94 2.49
C SER A 128 -7.94 -8.42 2.84
N LYS A 129 -9.11 -8.88 3.30
CA LYS A 129 -9.36 -10.30 3.59
C LYS A 129 -9.31 -11.12 2.30
N ALA A 130 -10.04 -10.71 1.27
CA ALA A 130 -10.07 -11.38 -0.02
C ALA A 130 -8.66 -11.44 -0.68
N ALA A 131 -7.90 -10.33 -0.61
CA ALA A 131 -6.53 -10.32 -1.10
C ALA A 131 -5.63 -11.31 -0.34
N ARG A 132 -5.75 -11.35 0.99
CA ARG A 132 -4.99 -12.29 1.81
C ARG A 132 -5.31 -13.74 1.45
N GLU A 133 -6.58 -14.08 1.36
CA GLU A 133 -7.02 -15.43 0.99
C GLU A 133 -6.48 -15.86 -0.38
N LYS A 134 -6.63 -15.01 -1.39
CA LYS A 134 -6.11 -15.29 -2.74
C LYS A 134 -4.59 -15.47 -2.75
N ILE A 135 -3.84 -14.59 -2.08
CA ILE A 135 -2.39 -14.68 -2.03
C ILE A 135 -1.93 -15.94 -1.30
N TRP A 136 -2.55 -16.26 -0.17
CA TRP A 136 -2.17 -17.44 0.59
C TRP A 136 -2.54 -18.74 -0.14
N SER A 137 -3.67 -18.77 -0.87
CA SER A 137 -4.00 -19.92 -1.70
C SER A 137 -2.92 -20.19 -2.78
N ILE A 138 -2.45 -19.13 -3.46
CA ILE A 138 -1.36 -19.24 -4.45
C ILE A 138 -0.05 -19.67 -3.78
N ARG A 139 0.30 -19.07 -2.63
CA ARG A 139 1.56 -19.36 -1.94
C ARG A 139 1.59 -20.73 -1.28
N SER A 140 0.46 -21.35 -1.00
CA SER A 140 0.36 -22.71 -0.49
C SER A 140 0.57 -23.77 -1.57
N ASP A 141 0.41 -23.39 -2.85
CA ASP A 141 0.59 -24.28 -3.99
C ASP A 141 2.03 -24.82 -4.09
N VAL A 142 2.18 -26.12 -4.41
CA VAL A 142 3.48 -26.78 -4.50
C VAL A 142 4.33 -26.20 -5.63
N LYS A 143 3.71 -25.87 -6.78
CA LYS A 143 4.42 -25.27 -7.91
C LYS A 143 4.99 -23.92 -7.54
N PHE A 144 4.18 -23.09 -6.85
CA PHE A 144 4.65 -21.80 -6.35
C PHE A 144 5.83 -21.95 -5.39
N LYS A 145 5.75 -22.86 -4.41
CA LYS A 145 6.83 -23.11 -3.44
C LYS A 145 8.14 -23.52 -4.12
N ASN A 146 8.06 -24.36 -5.12
CA ASN A 146 9.23 -24.79 -5.88
C ASN A 146 9.87 -23.65 -6.67
N ILE A 147 9.07 -22.80 -7.33
CA ILE A 147 9.56 -21.63 -8.06
C ILE A 147 10.13 -20.61 -7.06
N ALA A 148 9.43 -20.31 -5.99
CA ALA A 148 9.89 -19.37 -4.96
C ALA A 148 11.22 -19.81 -4.33
N LYS A 149 11.43 -21.13 -4.09
CA LYS A 149 12.70 -21.68 -3.62
C LYS A 149 13.83 -21.42 -4.60
N LYS A 150 13.60 -21.62 -5.91
CA LYS A 150 14.61 -21.33 -6.95
C LYS A 150 14.97 -19.83 -6.97
N VAL A 151 13.96 -18.97 -6.92
CA VAL A 151 14.16 -17.50 -6.87
C VAL A 151 14.93 -17.11 -5.62
N TYR A 152 14.57 -17.66 -4.46
CA TYR A 152 15.26 -17.38 -3.20
C TYR A 152 16.74 -17.81 -3.24
N LEU A 153 17.04 -19.00 -3.76
CA LEU A 153 18.43 -19.48 -3.88
C LEU A 153 19.28 -18.60 -4.81
N LYS A 154 18.65 -18.01 -5.83
CA LYS A 154 19.34 -17.16 -6.80
C LYS A 154 19.51 -15.71 -6.33
N HIS A 155 18.50 -15.15 -5.66
CA HIS A 155 18.40 -13.73 -5.39
C HIS A 155 18.22 -13.37 -3.89
N GLY A 156 17.98 -14.36 -3.04
CA GLY A 156 17.82 -14.11 -1.61
C GLY A 156 19.15 -13.80 -0.93
N SER A 157 19.12 -12.95 0.11
CA SER A 157 20.29 -12.75 0.95
C SER A 157 20.66 -14.06 1.66
N ARG A 158 21.95 -14.38 1.74
CA ARG A 158 22.42 -15.57 2.44
C ARG A 158 22.02 -15.47 3.91
N MET A 159 21.19 -16.40 4.38
CA MET A 159 20.97 -16.54 5.80
C MET A 159 22.33 -16.79 6.48
N ARG A 160 22.70 -15.96 7.48
CA ARG A 160 23.75 -16.35 8.41
C ARG A 160 23.37 -17.71 8.96
N ARG A 161 24.17 -18.75 8.68
CA ARG A 161 24.07 -20.01 9.40
C ARG A 161 24.22 -19.64 10.87
N ARG A 162 23.16 -19.85 11.66
CA ARG A 162 23.30 -19.97 13.10
C ARG A 162 24.24 -21.17 13.31
N THR A 163 25.50 -20.90 13.57
CA THR A 163 26.37 -21.90 14.18
C THR A 163 25.75 -22.23 15.53
N ALA A 164 25.32 -23.45 15.67
CA ALA A 164 24.91 -24.04 16.95
C ALA A 164 26.11 -24.06 17.89
#